data_bd5bcae49044f2cdbe9c528092c783f8
#
_entry.id   bd5bcae49044f2cdbe9c528092c783f8
#
_cell.length_a   1.000
_cell.length_b   1.000
_cell.length_c   1.000
_cell.angle_alpha   90.00
_cell.angle_beta   90.00
_cell.angle_gamma   90.00
#
_symmetry.space_group_name_H-M   'P 1'
#
loop_
_entity.id
_entity.type
_entity.pdbx_description
1 polymer ?
#
loop_
_entity_poly.entity_id
_entity_poly.type
_entity_poly.pdbx_seq_one_letter_code
_entity_poly.pdbx_strand_id
1 'polypeptide(L)'
;MATVEIRMLGDFEIRVNGRPVLAQLAQSRKATALVQYLVLQRGERVSHKTITDTLWAGERSTNPDMALRAILHRFRNMIEAEGLTELQGCIQTNRGSYQWNPALDCSVDVFEVNDLSEKARSEADPESRGRLYEEIVNLYKGRLLPQFATEPWVESVSVRLHGQYRTAILGLLELCKKWGESSRIISLCAHALELDPYEERLYLEEIVALESLGRHTEARDLARRGNAMGCLHHAIDPGRAGSAYRQMRQADRNMESELSRLTAALPDTENTGACLCDFETFKETYRVLRGVQARYGLPVFLAIVTVAPGQNAEPAETAAMVEQLGELIHTTLRQCDVAARYSDMQYVIMLSGSAAETGTSPLERIKAAFYRVPAHGRYLLSYNVYVPEIKADSGRARRRKKTTKK
;
A
#
# COMPACT_ATOMS: atom_id res chain seq x y z
N MET A 1 -10.88 30.57 12.01
CA MET A 1 -11.41 29.68 10.96
C MET A 1 -11.88 28.41 11.63
N ALA A 2 -13.01 27.85 11.21
CA ALA A 2 -13.47 26.57 11.73
C ALA A 2 -12.53 25.48 11.24
N THR A 3 -12.03 24.65 12.15
CA THR A 3 -11.08 23.57 11.85
C THR A 3 -11.82 22.25 11.73
N VAL A 4 -11.67 21.57 10.61
CA VAL A 4 -12.13 20.19 10.40
C VAL A 4 -10.94 19.27 10.60
N GLU A 5 -11.07 18.31 11.53
CA GLU A 5 -10.07 17.29 11.79
C GLU A 5 -10.66 15.91 11.48
N ILE A 6 -9.92 15.07 10.76
CA ILE A 6 -10.29 13.69 10.46
C ILE A 6 -9.23 12.78 11.05
N ARG A 7 -9.65 11.91 11.96
CA ARG A 7 -8.80 10.92 12.61
C ARG A 7 -9.12 9.54 12.08
N MET A 8 -8.09 8.83 11.66
CA MET A 8 -8.17 7.51 11.04
C MET A 8 -7.20 6.50 11.69
N LEU A 9 -6.25 7.00 12.49
CA LEU A 9 -5.28 6.18 13.21
C LEU A 9 -5.87 5.77 14.58
N GLY A 10 -6.30 4.54 14.70
CA GLY A 10 -7.12 4.03 15.77
C GLY A 10 -8.61 4.15 15.43
N ASP A 11 -9.37 4.83 16.29
CA ASP A 11 -10.79 5.04 16.04
C ASP A 11 -11.03 6.12 15.00
N PHE A 12 -11.99 5.85 14.08
CA PHE A 12 -12.38 6.83 13.09
C PHE A 12 -13.28 7.90 13.69
N GLU A 13 -12.89 9.16 13.54
CA GLU A 13 -13.62 10.30 14.07
C GLU A 13 -13.48 11.51 13.13
N ILE A 14 -14.59 12.24 12.93
CA ILE A 14 -14.59 13.55 12.30
C ILE A 14 -14.90 14.58 13.38
N ARG A 15 -14.09 15.63 13.48
CA ARG A 15 -14.26 16.72 14.43
C ARG A 15 -14.41 18.04 13.71
N VAL A 16 -15.30 18.88 14.20
CA VAL A 16 -15.44 20.27 13.79
C VAL A 16 -15.27 21.15 15.02
N ASN A 17 -14.29 22.04 14.98
CA ASN A 17 -13.93 22.89 16.13
C ASN A 17 -13.65 22.09 17.42
N GLY A 18 -12.95 20.95 17.27
CA GLY A 18 -12.59 20.05 18.37
C GLY A 18 -13.74 19.18 18.90
N ARG A 19 -14.97 19.30 18.39
CA ARG A 19 -16.12 18.49 18.79
C ARG A 19 -16.34 17.34 17.80
N PRO A 20 -16.52 16.10 18.29
CA PRO A 20 -16.87 14.98 17.42
C PRO A 20 -18.26 15.20 16.81
N VAL A 21 -18.37 14.93 15.51
CA VAL A 21 -19.59 15.09 14.73
C VAL A 21 -19.86 13.82 13.92
N LEU A 22 -21.09 13.71 13.36
CA LEU A 22 -21.50 12.59 12.51
C LEU A 22 -21.39 11.22 13.19
N ALA A 23 -21.68 11.14 14.48
CA ALA A 23 -21.63 9.88 15.25
C ALA A 23 -22.53 8.78 14.64
N GLN A 24 -23.62 9.17 13.95
CA GLN A 24 -24.52 8.24 13.25
C GLN A 24 -23.86 7.55 12.05
N LEU A 25 -22.78 8.12 11.50
CA LEU A 25 -22.04 7.51 10.39
C LEU A 25 -21.53 6.11 10.76
N ALA A 26 -21.10 5.91 12.00
CA ALA A 26 -20.61 4.63 12.52
C ALA A 26 -21.67 3.50 12.50
N GLN A 27 -22.96 3.84 12.42
CA GLN A 27 -24.04 2.85 12.34
C GLN A 27 -24.13 2.17 10.95
N SER A 28 -23.47 2.73 9.94
CA SER A 28 -23.46 2.18 8.58
C SER A 28 -22.04 1.88 8.11
N ARG A 29 -21.62 0.61 8.23
CA ARG A 29 -20.28 0.18 7.80
C ARG A 29 -19.93 0.64 6.38
N LYS A 30 -20.87 0.58 5.43
CA LYS A 30 -20.64 1.02 4.04
C LYS A 30 -20.52 2.53 3.89
N ALA A 31 -21.29 3.30 4.65
CA ALA A 31 -21.19 4.76 4.62
C ALA A 31 -19.84 5.20 5.22
N THR A 32 -19.44 4.61 6.34
CA THR A 32 -18.15 4.84 6.96
C THR A 32 -17.01 4.48 5.99
N ALA A 33 -17.04 3.29 5.39
CA ALA A 33 -16.05 2.85 4.41
C ALA A 33 -15.94 3.80 3.22
N LEU A 34 -17.06 4.30 2.70
CA LEU A 34 -17.07 5.24 1.56
C LEU A 34 -16.38 6.55 1.92
N VAL A 35 -16.73 7.14 3.06
CA VAL A 35 -16.12 8.41 3.50
C VAL A 35 -14.61 8.23 3.71
N GLN A 36 -14.22 7.19 4.44
CA GLN A 36 -12.82 6.86 4.71
C GLN A 36 -12.03 6.61 3.43
N TYR A 37 -12.59 5.84 2.50
CA TYR A 37 -11.96 5.56 1.21
C TYR A 37 -11.71 6.84 0.42
N LEU A 38 -12.73 7.72 0.30
CA LEU A 38 -12.59 8.98 -0.43
C LEU A 38 -11.60 9.95 0.23
N VAL A 39 -11.56 10.00 1.57
CA VAL A 39 -10.57 10.79 2.31
C VAL A 39 -9.16 10.29 2.00
N LEU A 40 -8.92 8.96 2.05
CA LEU A 40 -7.60 8.38 1.77
C LEU A 40 -7.08 8.64 0.34
N GLN A 41 -7.99 8.90 -0.62
CA GLN A 41 -7.59 9.28 -1.99
C GLN A 41 -7.06 10.72 -2.10
N ARG A 42 -6.97 11.46 -0.99
CA ARG A 42 -6.38 12.82 -0.90
C ARG A 42 -6.91 13.79 -1.98
N GLY A 43 -8.20 13.73 -2.27
CA GLY A 43 -8.85 14.62 -3.25
C GLY A 43 -8.71 14.15 -4.71
N GLU A 44 -8.21 12.98 -4.97
CA GLU A 44 -8.25 12.39 -6.30
C GLU A 44 -9.68 12.00 -6.70
N ARG A 45 -9.93 12.03 -8.01
CA ARG A 45 -11.23 11.62 -8.57
C ARG A 45 -11.30 10.12 -8.69
N VAL A 46 -12.24 9.51 -7.99
CA VAL A 46 -12.48 8.06 -8.04
C VAL A 46 -13.73 7.78 -8.87
N SER A 47 -13.62 6.89 -9.85
CA SER A 47 -14.75 6.51 -10.68
C SER A 47 -15.82 5.78 -9.86
N HIS A 48 -17.09 5.94 -10.26
CA HIS A 48 -18.21 5.19 -9.68
C HIS A 48 -17.93 3.68 -9.66
N LYS A 49 -17.42 3.15 -10.77
CA LYS A 49 -17.07 1.74 -10.92
C LYS A 49 -15.98 1.34 -9.92
N THR A 50 -14.90 2.10 -9.79
CA THR A 50 -13.82 1.80 -8.84
C THR A 50 -14.34 1.72 -7.41
N ILE A 51 -15.23 2.64 -7.01
CA ILE A 51 -15.84 2.63 -5.67
C ILE A 51 -16.69 1.38 -5.47
N THR A 52 -17.54 1.02 -6.44
CA THR A 52 -18.40 -0.16 -6.33
C THR A 52 -17.58 -1.45 -6.33
N ASP A 53 -16.57 -1.56 -7.17
CA ASP A 53 -15.70 -2.73 -7.24
C ASP A 53 -14.86 -2.89 -5.95
N THR A 54 -14.48 -1.78 -5.30
CA THR A 54 -13.70 -1.81 -4.06
C THR A 54 -14.57 -2.10 -2.84
N LEU A 55 -15.65 -1.35 -2.66
CA LEU A 55 -16.45 -1.42 -1.43
C LEU A 55 -17.49 -2.55 -1.42
N TRP A 56 -17.89 -3.09 -2.57
CA TRP A 56 -18.80 -4.23 -2.69
C TRP A 56 -18.12 -5.48 -3.23
N ALA A 57 -16.78 -5.54 -3.21
CA ALA A 57 -16.03 -6.72 -3.62
C ALA A 57 -16.52 -7.98 -2.89
N GLY A 58 -16.92 -9.01 -3.67
CA GLY A 58 -17.37 -10.28 -3.13
C GLY A 58 -18.78 -10.31 -2.52
N GLU A 59 -19.51 -9.21 -2.52
CA GLU A 59 -20.90 -9.15 -2.06
C GLU A 59 -21.88 -9.35 -3.23
N ARG A 60 -22.93 -10.14 -2.99
CA ARG A 60 -24.07 -10.28 -3.93
C ARG A 60 -25.03 -9.10 -3.74
N SER A 61 -24.60 -7.89 -4.09
CA SER A 61 -25.53 -6.76 -4.12
C SER A 61 -26.28 -6.76 -5.45
N THR A 62 -27.60 -6.67 -5.41
CA THR A 62 -28.44 -6.60 -6.62
C THR A 62 -28.30 -5.29 -7.37
N ASN A 63 -27.89 -4.21 -6.69
CA ASN A 63 -27.67 -2.90 -7.33
C ASN A 63 -26.73 -1.99 -6.50
N PRO A 64 -25.40 -2.17 -6.64
CA PRO A 64 -24.40 -1.34 -5.95
C PRO A 64 -24.53 0.16 -6.28
N ASP A 65 -24.96 0.48 -7.49
CA ASP A 65 -25.08 1.86 -7.96
C ASP A 65 -26.16 2.63 -7.20
N MET A 66 -27.32 2.01 -6.99
CA MET A 66 -28.38 2.61 -6.18
C MET A 66 -27.96 2.72 -4.70
N ALA A 67 -27.27 1.69 -4.19
CA ALA A 67 -26.76 1.67 -2.82
C ALA A 67 -25.78 2.84 -2.57
N LEU A 68 -24.83 3.05 -3.47
CA LEU A 68 -23.86 4.15 -3.38
C LEU A 68 -24.56 5.51 -3.37
N ARG A 69 -25.53 5.76 -4.28
CA ARG A 69 -26.30 7.01 -4.30
C ARG A 69 -27.11 7.23 -3.03
N ALA A 70 -27.71 6.18 -2.50
CA ALA A 70 -28.48 6.26 -1.25
C ALA A 70 -27.59 6.55 -0.03
N ILE A 71 -26.35 6.01 0.00
CA ILE A 71 -25.37 6.30 1.04
C ILE A 71 -24.95 7.77 0.97
N LEU A 72 -24.62 8.27 -0.21
CA LEU A 72 -24.23 9.67 -0.38
C LEU A 72 -25.35 10.65 -0.02
N HIS A 73 -26.57 10.33 -0.38
CA HIS A 73 -27.75 11.15 -0.02
C HIS A 73 -27.92 11.19 1.51
N ARG A 74 -27.86 10.02 2.16
CA ARG A 74 -27.95 9.94 3.64
C ARG A 74 -26.83 10.69 4.33
N PHE A 75 -25.60 10.59 3.83
CA PHE A 75 -24.46 11.31 4.38
C PHE A 75 -24.62 12.83 4.30
N ARG A 76 -25.12 13.35 3.17
CA ARG A 76 -25.43 14.78 3.02
C ARG A 76 -26.53 15.22 3.98
N ASN A 77 -27.58 14.44 4.11
CA ASN A 77 -28.66 14.74 5.05
C ASN A 77 -28.19 14.75 6.51
N MET A 78 -27.23 13.89 6.90
CA MET A 78 -26.62 13.94 8.24
C MET A 78 -25.86 15.25 8.45
N ILE A 79 -25.08 15.71 7.48
CA ILE A 79 -24.38 17.01 7.56
C ILE A 79 -25.35 18.17 7.72
N GLU A 80 -26.43 18.17 6.94
CA GLU A 80 -27.48 19.21 7.02
C GLU A 80 -28.23 19.16 8.35
N ALA A 81 -28.59 17.97 8.83
CA ALA A 81 -29.32 17.78 10.08
C ALA A 81 -28.52 18.23 11.32
N GLU A 82 -27.19 18.05 11.30
CA GLU A 82 -26.29 18.53 12.37
C GLU A 82 -25.85 19.99 12.16
N GLY A 83 -26.26 20.64 11.07
CA GLY A 83 -25.93 22.05 10.76
C GLY A 83 -24.44 22.28 10.49
N LEU A 84 -23.72 21.27 9.98
CA LEU A 84 -22.27 21.29 9.75
C LEU A 84 -21.94 22.00 8.44
N THR A 85 -21.93 23.33 8.46
CA THR A 85 -21.64 24.17 7.28
C THR A 85 -20.24 23.96 6.74
N GLU A 86 -19.29 23.64 7.61
CA GLU A 86 -17.89 23.35 7.31
C GLU A 86 -17.70 22.10 6.45
N LEU A 87 -18.60 21.14 6.58
CA LEU A 87 -18.56 19.89 5.81
C LEU A 87 -19.47 19.92 4.58
N GLN A 88 -20.16 21.03 4.33
CA GLN A 88 -20.98 21.16 3.11
C GLN A 88 -20.11 21.04 1.86
N GLY A 89 -20.52 20.13 0.95
CA GLY A 89 -19.75 19.87 -0.28
C GLY A 89 -18.42 19.16 -0.09
N CYS A 90 -18.17 18.53 1.08
CA CYS A 90 -16.96 17.74 1.34
C CYS A 90 -16.80 16.55 0.37
N ILE A 91 -17.90 15.97 -0.14
CA ILE A 91 -17.87 15.01 -1.25
C ILE A 91 -18.44 15.66 -2.49
N GLN A 92 -17.57 15.93 -3.45
CA GLN A 92 -17.93 16.45 -4.77
C GLN A 92 -18.31 15.32 -5.71
N THR A 93 -19.39 15.53 -6.48
CA THR A 93 -19.85 14.61 -7.51
C THR A 93 -19.58 15.21 -8.88
N ASN A 94 -18.79 14.53 -9.69
CA ASN A 94 -18.51 14.90 -11.08
C ASN A 94 -18.97 13.75 -11.98
N ARG A 95 -19.32 14.01 -13.22
CA ARG A 95 -19.87 13.03 -14.18
C ARG A 95 -19.30 11.61 -14.03
N GLY A 96 -19.94 10.75 -13.20
CA GLY A 96 -19.54 9.37 -12.96
C GLY A 96 -18.33 9.18 -12.01
N SER A 97 -17.90 10.20 -11.29
CA SER A 97 -16.81 10.14 -10.32
C SER A 97 -17.12 10.92 -9.04
N TYR A 98 -16.43 10.57 -7.97
CA TYR A 98 -16.55 11.22 -6.66
C TYR A 98 -15.15 11.54 -6.16
N GLN A 99 -15.04 12.61 -5.35
CA GLN A 99 -13.79 12.98 -4.71
C GLN A 99 -14.06 13.64 -3.36
N TRP A 100 -13.16 13.46 -2.42
CA TRP A 100 -13.12 14.35 -1.26
C TRP A 100 -12.67 15.72 -1.73
N ASN A 101 -13.38 16.76 -1.31
CA ASN A 101 -13.13 18.12 -1.81
C ASN A 101 -11.71 18.59 -1.41
N PRO A 102 -10.78 18.77 -2.34
CA PRO A 102 -9.43 19.20 -2.03
C PRO A 102 -9.33 20.66 -1.54
N ALA A 103 -10.40 21.47 -1.76
CA ALA A 103 -10.47 22.83 -1.27
C ALA A 103 -11.01 22.92 0.17
N LEU A 104 -11.43 21.80 0.76
CA LEU A 104 -11.85 21.77 2.15
C LEU A 104 -10.63 21.90 3.05
N ASP A 105 -10.59 22.93 3.89
CA ASP A 105 -9.56 23.11 4.90
C ASP A 105 -9.76 22.07 6.03
N CYS A 106 -9.09 20.96 5.92
CA CYS A 106 -9.16 19.88 6.90
C CYS A 106 -7.79 19.24 7.14
N SER A 107 -7.50 18.95 8.40
CA SER A 107 -6.38 18.12 8.79
C SER A 107 -6.79 16.64 8.79
N VAL A 108 -5.87 15.77 8.35
CA VAL A 108 -6.06 14.31 8.35
C VAL A 108 -4.78 13.68 8.93
N ASP A 109 -4.91 12.99 10.05
CA ASP A 109 -3.78 12.40 10.78
C ASP A 109 -2.86 11.53 9.89
N VAL A 110 -3.43 10.76 8.97
CA VAL A 110 -2.69 9.94 7.99
C VAL A 110 -1.75 10.79 7.13
N PHE A 111 -2.20 11.94 6.68
CA PHE A 111 -1.39 12.81 5.82
C PHE A 111 -0.37 13.59 6.63
N GLU A 112 -0.74 14.01 7.85
CA GLU A 112 0.18 14.66 8.77
C GLU A 112 1.36 13.74 9.13
N VAL A 113 1.10 12.46 9.44
CA VAL A 113 2.17 11.47 9.70
C VAL A 113 3.08 11.30 8.50
N ASN A 114 2.54 11.24 7.27
CA ASN A 114 3.36 11.15 6.06
C ASN A 114 4.25 12.40 5.90
N ASP A 115 3.66 13.59 5.99
CA ASP A 115 4.36 14.87 5.79
C ASP A 115 5.45 15.08 6.89
N LEU A 116 5.15 14.73 8.15
CA LEU A 116 6.12 14.77 9.25
C LEU A 116 7.25 13.76 9.05
N SER A 117 6.94 12.56 8.55
CA SER A 117 7.93 11.52 8.28
C SER A 117 8.91 11.94 7.18
N GLU A 118 8.42 12.61 6.13
CA GLU A 118 9.27 13.15 5.08
C GLU A 118 10.17 14.28 5.60
N LYS A 119 9.61 15.20 6.40
CA LYS A 119 10.39 16.25 7.06
C LYS A 119 11.45 15.67 7.97
N ALA A 120 11.11 14.69 8.81
CA ALA A 120 12.06 14.06 9.73
C ALA A 120 13.20 13.34 9.00
N ARG A 121 12.95 12.80 7.81
CA ARG A 121 13.97 12.13 6.97
C ARG A 121 15.01 13.13 6.44
N SER A 122 14.58 14.34 6.09
CA SER A 122 15.45 15.40 5.56
C SER A 122 16.07 16.28 6.64
N GLU A 123 15.59 16.20 7.89
CA GLU A 123 16.07 17.04 9.00
C GLU A 123 17.44 16.58 9.49
N ALA A 124 18.41 17.50 9.47
CA ALA A 124 19.78 17.24 9.90
C ALA A 124 19.98 17.44 11.41
N ASP A 125 19.25 18.43 12.01
CA ASP A 125 19.36 18.73 13.42
C ASP A 125 18.66 17.67 14.28
N PRO A 126 19.38 17.01 15.22
CA PRO A 126 18.80 15.96 16.06
C PRO A 126 17.64 16.42 16.93
N GLU A 127 17.67 17.65 17.45
CA GLU A 127 16.60 18.16 18.31
C GLU A 127 15.34 18.41 17.52
N SER A 128 15.44 19.08 16.37
CA SER A 128 14.32 19.33 15.47
C SER A 128 13.72 18.03 14.96
N ARG A 129 14.57 17.06 14.59
CA ARG A 129 14.11 15.73 14.20
C ARG A 129 13.41 15.00 15.34
N GLY A 130 13.88 15.13 16.58
CA GLY A 130 13.24 14.58 17.77
C GLY A 130 11.84 15.13 17.98
N ARG A 131 11.61 16.43 17.76
CA ARG A 131 10.28 17.05 17.82
C ARG A 131 9.33 16.48 16.78
N LEU A 132 9.82 16.31 15.55
CA LEU A 132 9.02 15.69 14.47
C LEU A 132 8.63 14.23 14.80
N TYR A 133 9.56 13.45 15.35
CA TYR A 133 9.26 12.10 15.82
C TYR A 133 8.23 12.09 16.95
N GLU A 134 8.31 13.02 17.89
CA GLU A 134 7.35 13.15 18.98
C GLU A 134 5.94 13.48 18.46
N GLU A 135 5.83 14.37 17.47
CA GLU A 135 4.56 14.66 16.80
C GLU A 135 3.98 13.42 16.10
N ILE A 136 4.81 12.64 15.38
CA ILE A 136 4.37 11.38 14.74
C ILE A 136 3.85 10.39 15.79
N VAL A 137 4.60 10.20 16.91
CA VAL A 137 4.22 9.29 17.99
C VAL A 137 2.91 9.75 18.64
N ASN A 138 2.72 11.05 18.79
CA ASN A 138 1.50 11.63 19.35
C ASN A 138 0.28 11.50 18.43
N LEU A 139 0.47 11.54 17.11
CA LEU A 139 -0.62 11.37 16.13
C LEU A 139 -1.03 9.92 15.98
N TYR A 140 -0.10 8.98 16.10
CA TYR A 140 -0.35 7.57 15.89
C TYR A 140 -1.02 6.94 17.13
N LYS A 141 -2.37 6.85 17.12
CA LYS A 141 -3.16 6.30 18.22
C LYS A 141 -3.52 4.82 18.06
N GLY A 142 -3.11 4.21 16.97
CA GLY A 142 -3.38 2.81 16.65
C GLY A 142 -3.29 2.54 15.15
N ARG A 143 -3.57 1.29 14.77
CA ARG A 143 -3.57 0.90 13.36
C ARG A 143 -4.63 1.68 12.58
N LEU A 144 -4.33 1.94 11.30
CA LEU A 144 -5.27 2.58 10.40
C LEU A 144 -6.56 1.75 10.30
N LEU A 145 -7.69 2.38 10.61
CA LEU A 145 -9.05 1.85 10.39
C LEU A 145 -9.17 0.37 10.80
N PRO A 146 -9.05 0.00 12.08
CA PRO A 146 -8.97 -1.40 12.53
C PRO A 146 -10.13 -2.28 12.04
N GLN A 147 -11.31 -1.69 11.90
CA GLN A 147 -12.52 -2.36 11.41
C GLN A 147 -12.45 -2.77 9.93
N PHE A 148 -11.51 -2.22 9.17
CA PHE A 148 -11.25 -2.49 7.76
C PHE A 148 -9.81 -2.99 7.50
N ALA A 149 -9.11 -3.44 8.53
CA ALA A 149 -7.70 -3.84 8.46
C ALA A 149 -7.41 -4.94 7.42
N THR A 150 -8.40 -5.76 7.08
CA THR A 150 -8.29 -6.83 6.07
C THR A 150 -8.65 -6.38 4.65
N GLU A 151 -9.09 -5.15 4.49
CA GLU A 151 -9.44 -4.61 3.17
C GLU A 151 -8.16 -4.19 2.42
N PRO A 152 -7.98 -4.59 1.15
CA PRO A 152 -6.74 -4.30 0.41
C PRO A 152 -6.39 -2.81 0.34
N TRP A 153 -7.39 -1.93 0.26
CA TRP A 153 -7.20 -0.49 0.20
C TRP A 153 -6.74 0.14 1.53
N VAL A 154 -6.86 -0.59 2.65
CA VAL A 154 -6.36 -0.19 3.98
C VAL A 154 -5.00 -0.84 4.28
N GLU A 155 -4.83 -2.11 3.92
CA GLU A 155 -3.68 -2.94 4.32
C GLU A 155 -2.33 -2.28 3.95
N SER A 156 -2.16 -1.88 2.69
CA SER A 156 -0.90 -1.28 2.22
C SER A 156 -0.57 0.05 2.89
N VAL A 157 -1.59 0.89 3.11
CA VAL A 157 -1.43 2.19 3.78
C VAL A 157 -1.13 1.98 5.27
N SER A 158 -1.82 1.02 5.91
CA SER A 158 -1.61 0.68 7.32
C SER A 158 -0.19 0.18 7.60
N VAL A 159 0.35 -0.69 6.75
CA VAL A 159 1.73 -1.19 6.87
C VAL A 159 2.74 -0.05 6.77
N ARG A 160 2.56 0.86 5.81
CA ARG A 160 3.44 2.01 5.64
C ARG A 160 3.41 2.94 6.85
N LEU A 161 2.22 3.31 7.34
CA LEU A 161 2.06 4.19 8.50
C LEU A 161 2.63 3.57 9.78
N HIS A 162 2.42 2.26 9.97
CA HIS A 162 3.04 1.53 11.07
C HIS A 162 4.57 1.56 10.99
N GLY A 163 5.15 1.39 9.80
CA GLY A 163 6.58 1.51 9.56
C GLY A 163 7.12 2.92 9.88
N GLN A 164 6.39 3.97 9.52
CA GLN A 164 6.74 5.36 9.86
C GLN A 164 6.68 5.61 11.37
N TYR A 165 5.63 5.15 12.05
CA TYR A 165 5.52 5.18 13.51
C TYR A 165 6.68 4.44 14.18
N ARG A 166 6.98 3.22 13.73
CA ARG A 166 8.10 2.42 14.25
C ARG A 166 9.44 3.15 14.08
N THR A 167 9.68 3.76 12.95
CA THR A 167 10.88 4.57 12.70
C THR A 167 10.95 5.76 13.66
N ALA A 168 9.83 6.45 13.88
CA ALA A 168 9.78 7.61 14.76
C ALA A 168 10.02 7.24 16.23
N ILE A 169 9.32 6.22 16.75
CA ILE A 169 9.48 5.80 18.16
C ILE A 169 10.92 5.31 18.42
N LEU A 170 11.49 4.49 17.54
CA LEU A 170 12.84 4.01 17.71
C LEU A 170 13.88 5.13 17.58
N GLY A 171 13.67 6.07 16.66
CA GLY A 171 14.51 7.26 16.51
C GLY A 171 14.48 8.15 17.75
N LEU A 172 13.28 8.34 18.32
CA LEU A 172 13.10 9.12 19.57
C LEU A 172 13.78 8.44 20.77
N LEU A 173 13.66 7.12 20.90
CA LEU A 173 14.36 6.36 21.94
C LEU A 173 15.89 6.51 21.84
N GLU A 174 16.44 6.51 20.63
CA GLU A 174 17.88 6.74 20.41
C GLU A 174 18.32 8.15 20.87
N LEU A 175 17.51 9.16 20.65
CA LEU A 175 17.79 10.52 21.11
C LEU A 175 17.69 10.60 22.63
N CYS A 176 16.65 10.03 23.25
CA CYS A 176 16.51 9.97 24.70
C CYS A 176 17.71 9.28 25.40
N LYS A 177 18.28 8.24 24.79
CA LYS A 177 19.50 7.59 25.29
C LYS A 177 20.70 8.53 25.27
N LYS A 178 20.88 9.27 24.18
CA LYS A 178 21.98 10.24 24.07
C LYS A 178 21.87 11.35 25.13
N TRP A 179 20.65 11.70 25.51
CA TRP A 179 20.38 12.72 26.54
C TRP A 179 20.33 12.14 27.97
N GLY A 180 20.39 10.81 28.12
CA GLY A 180 20.32 10.16 29.43
C GLY A 180 18.93 10.15 30.07
N GLU A 181 17.87 10.29 29.27
CA GLU A 181 16.47 10.43 29.72
C GLU A 181 15.78 9.06 29.96
N SER A 182 16.32 8.24 30.85
CA SER A 182 15.81 6.87 31.11
C SER A 182 14.33 6.85 31.50
N SER A 183 13.85 7.82 32.28
CA SER A 183 12.43 7.90 32.66
C SER A 183 11.52 8.13 31.46
N ARG A 184 11.96 8.93 30.47
CA ARG A 184 11.22 9.18 29.24
C ARG A 184 11.20 7.95 28.34
N ILE A 185 12.30 7.19 28.28
CA ILE A 185 12.36 5.91 27.58
C ILE A 185 11.29 4.96 28.11
N ILE A 186 11.18 4.81 29.43
CA ILE A 186 10.16 3.94 30.07
C ILE A 186 8.75 4.37 29.65
N SER A 187 8.43 5.66 29.73
CA SER A 187 7.11 6.17 29.36
C SER A 187 6.78 5.94 27.89
N LEU A 188 7.75 6.17 27.00
CA LEU A 188 7.59 5.97 25.55
C LEU A 188 7.40 4.49 25.20
N CYS A 189 8.21 3.61 25.81
CA CYS A 189 8.11 2.16 25.58
C CYS A 189 6.79 1.62 26.10
N ALA A 190 6.38 1.99 27.33
CA ALA A 190 5.11 1.56 27.90
C ALA A 190 3.92 1.93 27.01
N HIS A 191 3.87 3.18 26.52
CA HIS A 191 2.83 3.61 25.60
C HIS A 191 2.90 2.88 24.24
N ALA A 192 4.09 2.69 23.70
CA ALA A 192 4.26 2.00 22.42
C ALA A 192 3.89 0.51 22.49
N LEU A 193 4.12 -0.15 23.63
CA LEU A 193 3.73 -1.55 23.87
C LEU A 193 2.21 -1.73 24.03
N GLU A 194 1.45 -0.68 24.34
CA GLU A 194 -0.02 -0.72 24.26
C GLU A 194 -0.51 -0.82 22.82
N LEU A 195 0.20 -0.18 21.88
CA LEU A 195 -0.13 -0.15 20.46
C LEU A 195 0.44 -1.34 19.69
N ASP A 196 1.64 -1.77 20.05
CA ASP A 196 2.36 -2.91 19.45
C ASP A 196 2.97 -3.82 20.51
N PRO A 197 2.16 -4.69 21.13
CA PRO A 197 2.59 -5.54 22.23
C PRO A 197 3.58 -6.64 21.84
N TYR A 198 3.89 -6.81 20.54
CA TYR A 198 4.79 -7.85 20.04
C TYR A 198 6.15 -7.31 19.56
N GLU A 199 6.44 -6.03 19.71
CA GLU A 199 7.73 -5.44 19.34
C GLU A 199 8.78 -5.72 20.44
N GLU A 200 9.61 -6.73 20.24
CA GLU A 200 10.65 -7.18 21.18
C GLU A 200 11.58 -6.04 21.60
N ARG A 201 11.95 -5.17 20.68
CA ARG A 201 12.88 -4.08 20.93
C ARG A 201 12.38 -3.12 22.01
N LEU A 202 11.08 -2.85 22.07
CA LEU A 202 10.50 -1.97 23.10
C LEU A 202 10.63 -2.56 24.50
N TYR A 203 10.41 -3.89 24.64
CA TYR A 203 10.64 -4.58 25.92
C TYR A 203 12.10 -4.44 26.37
N LEU A 204 13.04 -4.68 25.48
CA LEU A 204 14.46 -4.61 25.82
C LEU A 204 14.90 -3.19 26.20
N GLU A 205 14.41 -2.16 25.48
CA GLU A 205 14.67 -0.76 25.76
C GLU A 205 14.15 -0.36 27.14
N GLU A 206 12.91 -0.74 27.46
CA GLU A 206 12.30 -0.43 28.76
C GLU A 206 12.98 -1.17 29.91
N ILE A 207 13.32 -2.46 29.73
CA ILE A 207 14.06 -3.24 30.74
C ILE A 207 15.41 -2.59 31.03
N VAL A 208 16.18 -2.22 30.00
CA VAL A 208 17.49 -1.56 30.19
C VAL A 208 17.35 -0.23 30.90
N ALA A 209 16.33 0.56 30.55
CA ALA A 209 16.06 1.83 31.21
C ALA A 209 15.64 1.65 32.68
N LEU A 210 14.79 0.67 32.99
CA LEU A 210 14.39 0.31 34.36
C LEU A 210 15.60 -0.14 35.20
N GLU A 211 16.46 -1.02 34.63
CA GLU A 211 17.69 -1.45 35.31
C GLU A 211 18.66 -0.27 35.60
N SER A 212 18.79 0.68 34.65
CA SER A 212 19.62 1.86 34.85
C SER A 212 19.15 2.77 35.98
N LEU A 213 17.86 2.75 36.31
CA LEU A 213 17.26 3.50 37.40
C LEU A 213 17.13 2.67 38.72
N GLY A 214 17.66 1.43 38.75
CA GLY A 214 17.55 0.54 39.92
C GLY A 214 16.15 -0.06 40.13
N ARG A 215 15.22 0.06 39.16
CA ARG A 215 13.85 -0.46 39.24
C ARG A 215 13.79 -1.96 38.85
N HIS A 216 14.61 -2.77 39.53
CA HIS A 216 14.83 -4.19 39.18
C HIS A 216 13.58 -5.08 39.26
N THR A 217 12.63 -4.74 40.15
CA THR A 217 11.39 -5.52 40.25
C THR A 217 10.53 -5.35 39.00
N GLU A 218 10.36 -4.12 38.58
CA GLU A 218 9.56 -3.81 37.40
C GLU A 218 10.22 -4.34 36.10
N ALA A 219 11.55 -4.28 36.02
CA ALA A 219 12.30 -4.88 34.91
C ALA A 219 12.03 -6.40 34.80
N ARG A 220 12.02 -7.11 35.93
CA ARG A 220 11.70 -8.56 35.99
C ARG A 220 10.27 -8.87 35.61
N ASP A 221 9.32 -8.07 36.06
CA ASP A 221 7.90 -8.27 35.74
C ASP A 221 7.63 -8.01 34.25
N LEU A 222 8.28 -6.98 33.66
CA LEU A 222 8.21 -6.70 32.24
C LEU A 222 8.82 -7.83 31.41
N ALA A 223 10.00 -8.34 31.80
CA ALA A 223 10.62 -9.50 31.14
C ALA A 223 9.74 -10.74 31.19
N ARG A 224 9.10 -11.04 32.34
CA ARG A 224 8.15 -12.16 32.44
C ARG A 224 6.94 -11.98 31.52
N ARG A 225 6.40 -10.76 31.42
CA ARG A 225 5.29 -10.46 30.53
C ARG A 225 5.67 -10.68 29.06
N GLY A 226 6.82 -10.16 28.59
CA GLY A 226 7.31 -10.36 27.24
C GLY A 226 7.60 -11.83 26.92
N ASN A 227 8.21 -12.57 27.85
CA ASN A 227 8.45 -14.02 27.72
C ASN A 227 7.13 -14.80 27.63
N ALA A 228 6.14 -14.49 28.47
CA ALA A 228 4.84 -15.16 28.48
C ALA A 228 4.04 -14.93 27.20
N MET A 229 4.19 -13.78 26.57
CA MET A 229 3.58 -13.45 25.27
C MET A 229 4.34 -14.05 24.08
N GLY A 230 5.53 -14.64 24.30
CA GLY A 230 6.37 -15.18 23.23
C GLY A 230 6.97 -14.11 22.32
N CYS A 231 7.00 -12.85 22.77
CA CYS A 231 7.56 -11.74 22.00
C CYS A 231 9.09 -11.71 22.07
N LEU A 232 9.68 -12.29 23.13
CA LEU A 232 11.11 -12.35 23.30
C LEU A 232 11.63 -13.66 22.73
N HIS A 233 12.59 -13.62 21.83
CA HIS A 233 13.15 -14.77 21.14
C HIS A 233 13.83 -15.77 22.11
N HIS A 234 14.30 -15.26 23.23
CA HIS A 234 14.88 -16.07 24.33
C HIS A 234 14.37 -15.52 25.64
N ALA A 235 14.10 -16.40 26.63
CA ALA A 235 13.79 -15.97 27.98
C ALA A 235 14.90 -15.04 28.50
N ILE A 236 14.61 -13.76 28.61
CA ILE A 236 15.58 -12.75 28.97
C ILE A 236 15.60 -12.61 30.49
N ASP A 237 16.78 -12.84 31.07
CA ASP A 237 17.10 -12.39 32.40
C ASP A 237 17.39 -10.89 32.37
N PRO A 238 16.70 -10.04 33.18
CA PRO A 238 16.93 -8.60 33.19
C PRO A 238 18.41 -8.21 33.33
N GLY A 239 19.18 -8.91 34.16
CA GLY A 239 20.61 -8.66 34.31
C GLY A 239 21.44 -8.86 33.03
N ARG A 240 20.90 -9.54 32.02
CA ARG A 240 21.49 -9.76 30.70
C ARG A 240 20.82 -8.97 29.58
N ALA A 241 19.77 -8.24 29.87
CA ALA A 241 19.01 -7.49 28.89
C ALA A 241 19.88 -6.51 28.08
N GLY A 242 20.84 -5.84 28.70
CA GLY A 242 21.79 -4.96 28.03
C GLY A 242 22.71 -5.66 27.03
N SER A 243 23.07 -6.93 27.25
CA SER A 243 23.85 -7.72 26.28
C SER A 243 23.00 -8.21 25.12
N ALA A 244 21.79 -8.71 25.39
CA ALA A 244 20.81 -9.11 24.40
C ALA A 244 20.44 -7.94 23.49
N TYR A 245 20.21 -6.79 24.09
CA TYR A 245 19.95 -5.54 23.35
C TYR A 245 21.10 -5.16 22.40
N ARG A 246 22.37 -5.23 22.87
CA ARG A 246 23.51 -4.94 22.00
C ARG A 246 23.64 -5.91 20.84
N GLN A 247 23.40 -7.19 21.05
CA GLN A 247 23.40 -8.21 20.00
C GLN A 247 22.31 -7.95 18.97
N MET A 248 21.08 -7.66 19.42
CA MET A 248 19.98 -7.35 18.54
C MET A 248 20.26 -6.08 17.71
N ARG A 249 20.77 -5.01 18.33
CA ARG A 249 21.16 -3.81 17.58
C ARG A 249 22.25 -4.06 16.55
N GLN A 250 23.18 -4.94 16.82
CA GLN A 250 24.20 -5.27 15.83
C GLN A 250 23.58 -6.05 14.65
N ALA A 251 22.66 -6.97 14.93
CA ALA A 251 21.92 -7.68 13.89
C ALA A 251 21.06 -6.73 13.02
N ASP A 252 20.33 -5.79 13.66
CA ASP A 252 19.53 -4.78 12.96
C ASP A 252 20.39 -3.91 12.02
N ARG A 253 21.54 -3.43 12.49
CA ARG A 253 22.47 -2.62 11.66
C ARG A 253 23.01 -3.41 10.47
N ASN A 254 23.33 -4.67 10.69
CA ASN A 254 23.81 -5.54 9.61
C ASN A 254 22.69 -5.72 8.57
N MET A 255 21.45 -5.98 9.01
CA MET A 255 20.28 -6.13 8.15
C MET A 255 19.95 -4.83 7.39
N GLU A 256 19.98 -3.67 8.06
CA GLU A 256 19.78 -2.37 7.40
C GLU A 256 20.85 -2.10 6.34
N SER A 257 22.11 -2.45 6.64
CA SER A 257 23.21 -2.34 5.67
C SER A 257 23.01 -3.28 4.47
N GLU A 258 22.58 -4.52 4.70
CA GLU A 258 22.28 -5.47 3.62
C GLU A 258 21.07 -5.03 2.80
N LEU A 259 19.98 -4.59 3.43
CA LEU A 259 18.81 -4.05 2.73
C LEU A 259 19.17 -2.81 1.90
N SER A 260 19.99 -1.91 2.44
CA SER A 260 20.47 -0.74 1.69
C SER A 260 21.31 -1.15 0.48
N ARG A 261 22.18 -2.16 0.62
CA ARG A 261 22.94 -2.72 -0.51
C ARG A 261 22.05 -3.38 -1.54
N LEU A 262 21.07 -4.17 -1.10
CA LEU A 262 20.09 -4.80 -1.99
C LEU A 262 19.25 -3.75 -2.71
N THR A 263 18.75 -2.74 -1.99
CA THR A 263 17.97 -1.65 -2.60
C THR A 263 18.79 -0.87 -3.62
N ALA A 264 20.06 -0.59 -3.32
CA ALA A 264 20.97 0.07 -4.26
C ALA A 264 21.35 -0.81 -5.47
N ALA A 265 21.25 -2.13 -5.33
CA ALA A 265 21.49 -3.07 -6.43
C ALA A 265 20.25 -3.34 -7.28
N LEU A 266 19.05 -2.99 -6.77
CA LEU A 266 17.83 -3.05 -7.56
C LEU A 266 17.82 -1.85 -8.51
N PRO A 267 17.52 -2.06 -9.81
CA PRO A 267 17.46 -0.96 -10.76
C PRO A 267 16.38 0.03 -10.33
N ASP A 268 16.76 1.29 -10.28
CA ASP A 268 15.81 2.38 -10.04
C ASP A 268 14.81 2.43 -11.21
N THR A 269 13.60 2.84 -10.90
CA THR A 269 12.46 2.84 -11.83
C THR A 269 12.56 3.92 -12.93
N GLU A 270 13.74 4.37 -13.30
CA GLU A 270 13.94 5.33 -14.39
C GLU A 270 13.79 4.72 -15.79
N ASN A 271 13.54 3.41 -15.89
CA ASN A 271 13.31 2.77 -17.17
C ASN A 271 11.90 3.17 -17.71
N THR A 272 11.87 3.94 -18.79
CA THR A 272 10.66 4.57 -19.32
C THR A 272 9.79 3.67 -20.19
N GLY A 273 10.13 2.37 -20.32
CA GLY A 273 9.46 1.43 -21.24
C GLY A 273 9.14 0.08 -20.59
N ALA A 274 8.51 -0.80 -21.36
CA ALA A 274 8.17 -2.17 -20.93
C ALA A 274 9.43 -2.98 -20.58
N CYS A 275 9.30 -3.86 -19.60
CA CYS A 275 10.37 -4.81 -19.28
C CYS A 275 10.49 -5.88 -20.38
N LEU A 276 11.62 -5.92 -21.07
CA LEU A 276 11.96 -7.01 -21.99
C LEU A 276 12.78 -8.06 -21.24
N CYS A 277 12.33 -9.31 -21.29
CA CYS A 277 13.01 -10.43 -20.63
C CYS A 277 13.00 -11.70 -21.52
N ASP A 278 13.71 -12.73 -21.11
CA ASP A 278 13.56 -14.05 -21.69
C ASP A 278 12.23 -14.71 -21.30
N PHE A 279 11.83 -15.76 -22.05
CA PHE A 279 10.53 -16.39 -21.85
C PHE A 279 10.42 -17.14 -20.51
N GLU A 280 11.51 -17.61 -19.91
CA GLU A 280 11.49 -18.24 -18.58
C GLU A 280 11.18 -17.20 -17.50
N THR A 281 11.86 -16.07 -17.51
CA THR A 281 11.61 -14.92 -16.62
C THR A 281 10.17 -14.41 -16.80
N PHE A 282 9.68 -14.35 -18.05
CA PHE A 282 8.29 -13.98 -18.32
C PHE A 282 7.28 -14.93 -17.63
N LYS A 283 7.52 -16.24 -17.69
CA LYS A 283 6.64 -17.23 -17.02
C LYS A 283 6.61 -17.06 -15.51
N GLU A 284 7.76 -16.81 -14.89
CA GLU A 284 7.83 -16.59 -13.45
C GLU A 284 7.13 -15.28 -13.04
N THR A 285 7.35 -14.21 -13.80
CA THR A 285 6.67 -12.92 -13.60
C THR A 285 5.15 -13.08 -13.76
N TYR A 286 4.70 -13.83 -14.76
CA TYR A 286 3.28 -14.13 -14.94
C TYR A 286 2.70 -14.88 -13.74
N ARG A 287 3.41 -15.86 -13.17
CA ARG A 287 2.97 -16.58 -11.97
C ARG A 287 2.77 -15.63 -10.79
N VAL A 288 3.70 -14.71 -10.56
CA VAL A 288 3.61 -13.70 -9.49
C VAL A 288 2.42 -12.77 -9.72
N LEU A 289 2.29 -12.21 -10.93
CA LEU A 289 1.20 -11.28 -11.24
C LEU A 289 -0.18 -11.96 -11.21
N ARG A 290 -0.27 -13.25 -11.54
CA ARG A 290 -1.50 -14.02 -11.36
C ARG A 290 -1.88 -14.13 -9.88
N GLY A 291 -0.91 -14.27 -8.98
CA GLY A 291 -1.13 -14.21 -7.54
C GLY A 291 -1.66 -12.84 -7.09
N VAL A 292 -1.07 -11.77 -7.60
CA VAL A 292 -1.50 -10.39 -7.36
C VAL A 292 -2.92 -10.17 -7.90
N GLN A 293 -3.22 -10.64 -9.12
CA GLN A 293 -4.56 -10.59 -9.72
C GLN A 293 -5.60 -11.29 -8.84
N ALA A 294 -5.28 -12.50 -8.37
CA ALA A 294 -6.20 -13.28 -7.54
C ALA A 294 -6.47 -12.61 -6.18
N ARG A 295 -5.51 -11.88 -5.63
CA ARG A 295 -5.60 -11.21 -4.32
C ARG A 295 -6.22 -9.82 -4.40
N TYR A 296 -5.86 -9.05 -5.41
CA TYR A 296 -6.19 -7.62 -5.50
C TYR A 296 -7.15 -7.26 -6.64
N GLY A 297 -7.54 -8.24 -7.47
CA GLY A 297 -8.46 -8.03 -8.58
C GLY A 297 -7.90 -7.21 -9.75
N LEU A 298 -6.59 -6.94 -9.77
CA LEU A 298 -5.97 -6.20 -10.87
C LEU A 298 -5.97 -7.04 -12.14
N PRO A 299 -6.57 -6.59 -13.25
CA PRO A 299 -6.61 -7.37 -14.47
C PRO A 299 -5.23 -7.50 -15.10
N VAL A 300 -4.90 -8.72 -15.52
CA VAL A 300 -3.70 -9.03 -16.29
C VAL A 300 -4.14 -9.64 -17.62
N PHE A 301 -3.67 -9.06 -18.73
CA PHE A 301 -3.97 -9.53 -20.07
C PHE A 301 -2.72 -10.13 -20.71
N LEU A 302 -2.88 -11.20 -21.45
CA LEU A 302 -1.81 -11.74 -22.30
C LEU A 302 -2.10 -11.40 -23.74
N ALA A 303 -1.10 -10.95 -24.48
CA ALA A 303 -1.19 -10.74 -25.90
C ALA A 303 -0.03 -11.45 -26.62
N ILE A 304 -0.31 -11.99 -27.78
CA ILE A 304 0.72 -12.47 -28.72
C ILE A 304 0.70 -11.54 -29.92
N VAL A 305 1.86 -10.99 -30.24
CA VAL A 305 2.07 -10.15 -31.42
C VAL A 305 2.92 -10.94 -32.39
N THR A 306 2.47 -11.04 -33.65
CA THR A 306 3.09 -11.83 -34.69
C THR A 306 3.43 -10.95 -35.89
N VAL A 307 4.65 -11.06 -36.37
CA VAL A 307 5.09 -10.49 -37.64
C VAL A 307 5.11 -11.59 -38.70
N ALA A 308 4.29 -11.44 -39.74
CA ALA A 308 4.30 -12.35 -40.89
C ALA A 308 5.02 -11.68 -42.06
N PRO A 309 6.04 -12.34 -42.66
CA PRO A 309 6.72 -11.80 -43.84
C PRO A 309 5.80 -11.80 -45.09
N GLY A 310 5.90 -10.77 -45.91
CA GLY A 310 5.26 -10.74 -47.21
C GLY A 310 5.99 -11.64 -48.24
N GLN A 311 5.43 -11.73 -49.48
CA GLN A 311 5.83 -12.71 -50.47
C GLN A 311 7.31 -12.67 -50.94
N ASN A 312 8.12 -11.65 -50.57
CA ASN A 312 9.50 -11.47 -51.00
C ASN A 312 10.45 -11.06 -49.84
N ALA A 313 10.15 -11.42 -48.59
CA ALA A 313 11.00 -11.07 -47.45
C ALA A 313 12.05 -12.17 -47.20
N GLU A 314 13.33 -11.78 -47.13
CA GLU A 314 14.41 -12.70 -46.78
C GLU A 314 14.41 -13.04 -45.26
N PRO A 315 14.87 -14.25 -44.89
CA PRO A 315 14.90 -14.66 -43.44
C PRO A 315 15.73 -13.69 -42.57
N ALA A 316 16.85 -13.17 -43.07
CA ALA A 316 17.70 -12.23 -42.36
C ALA A 316 16.99 -10.87 -42.13
N GLU A 317 16.24 -10.38 -43.12
CA GLU A 317 15.43 -9.15 -42.97
C GLU A 317 14.30 -9.34 -41.98
N THR A 318 13.70 -10.54 -41.96
CA THR A 318 12.63 -10.85 -40.98
C THR A 318 13.16 -10.89 -39.56
N ALA A 319 14.34 -11.44 -39.30
CA ALA A 319 14.96 -11.43 -38.00
C ALA A 319 15.24 -10.00 -37.48
N ALA A 320 15.80 -9.14 -38.35
CA ALA A 320 16.04 -7.74 -38.04
C ALA A 320 14.72 -6.99 -37.75
N MET A 321 13.64 -7.33 -38.46
CA MET A 321 12.31 -6.76 -38.25
C MET A 321 11.72 -7.13 -36.88
N VAL A 322 11.92 -8.37 -36.44
CA VAL A 322 11.46 -8.83 -35.12
C VAL A 322 12.24 -8.16 -34.01
N GLU A 323 13.55 -7.91 -34.18
CA GLU A 323 14.32 -7.10 -33.20
C GLU A 323 13.79 -5.66 -33.10
N GLN A 324 13.50 -5.02 -34.24
CA GLN A 324 12.91 -3.68 -34.27
C GLN A 324 11.51 -3.65 -33.64
N LEU A 325 10.72 -4.72 -33.77
CA LEU A 325 9.45 -4.85 -33.06
C LEU A 325 9.68 -4.91 -31.52
N GLY A 326 10.73 -5.58 -31.06
CA GLY A 326 11.09 -5.60 -29.63
C GLY A 326 11.37 -4.19 -29.09
N GLU A 327 12.15 -3.41 -29.80
CA GLU A 327 12.43 -1.99 -29.49
C GLU A 327 11.14 -1.13 -29.45
N LEU A 328 10.25 -1.35 -30.42
CA LEU A 328 8.97 -0.66 -30.46
C LEU A 328 8.06 -1.05 -29.29
N ILE A 329 8.03 -2.32 -28.92
CA ILE A 329 7.29 -2.81 -27.76
C ILE A 329 7.83 -2.13 -26.50
N HIS A 330 9.16 -2.12 -26.31
CA HIS A 330 9.81 -1.48 -25.18
C HIS A 330 9.42 0.00 -25.06
N THR A 331 9.54 0.75 -26.14
CA THR A 331 9.33 2.21 -26.12
C THR A 331 7.86 2.63 -26.11
N THR A 332 6.93 1.76 -26.53
CA THR A 332 5.50 2.08 -26.67
C THR A 332 4.69 1.71 -25.43
N LEU A 333 5.10 0.67 -24.74
CA LEU A 333 4.41 0.16 -23.57
C LEU A 333 4.92 0.80 -22.26
N ARG A 334 4.17 0.59 -21.19
CA ARG A 334 4.46 1.16 -19.87
C ARG A 334 5.46 0.28 -19.12
N GLN A 335 6.14 0.87 -18.15
CA GLN A 335 7.11 0.20 -17.27
C GLN A 335 6.55 -1.04 -16.53
N CYS A 336 5.26 -1.07 -16.24
CA CYS A 336 4.61 -2.22 -15.59
C CYS A 336 4.22 -3.34 -16.55
N ASP A 337 4.39 -3.14 -17.88
CA ASP A 337 4.14 -4.17 -18.88
C ASP A 337 5.42 -4.99 -19.10
N VAL A 338 5.25 -6.29 -19.39
CA VAL A 338 6.37 -7.21 -19.58
C VAL A 338 6.23 -7.89 -20.93
N ALA A 339 7.31 -7.97 -21.69
CA ALA A 339 7.32 -8.65 -22.97
C ALA A 339 8.51 -9.60 -23.09
N ALA A 340 8.32 -10.68 -23.82
CA ALA A 340 9.36 -11.65 -24.13
C ALA A 340 9.26 -12.15 -25.57
N ARG A 341 10.39 -12.44 -26.17
CA ARG A 341 10.42 -13.13 -27.45
C ARG A 341 9.94 -14.56 -27.26
N TYR A 342 8.87 -14.94 -27.96
CA TYR A 342 8.25 -16.25 -27.85
C TYR A 342 8.72 -17.21 -28.94
N SER A 343 8.91 -16.70 -30.16
CA SER A 343 9.44 -17.43 -31.30
C SER A 343 10.22 -16.49 -32.25
N ASP A 344 10.69 -17.01 -33.38
CA ASP A 344 11.40 -16.21 -34.37
C ASP A 344 10.55 -15.09 -35.00
N MET A 345 9.22 -15.15 -34.86
CA MET A 345 8.28 -14.18 -35.44
C MET A 345 7.30 -13.61 -34.41
N GLN A 346 7.47 -13.91 -33.11
CA GLN A 346 6.44 -13.58 -32.12
C GLN A 346 7.02 -13.04 -30.83
N TYR A 347 6.32 -12.04 -30.30
CA TYR A 347 6.45 -11.58 -28.91
C TYR A 347 5.19 -11.92 -28.12
N VAL A 348 5.37 -12.37 -26.90
CA VAL A 348 4.31 -12.44 -25.89
C VAL A 348 4.42 -11.24 -24.99
N ILE A 349 3.28 -10.62 -24.68
CA ILE A 349 3.19 -9.39 -23.90
C ILE A 349 2.21 -9.61 -22.76
N MET A 350 2.58 -9.18 -21.58
CA MET A 350 1.73 -9.14 -20.41
C MET A 350 1.43 -7.68 -20.07
N LEU A 351 0.16 -7.31 -20.15
CA LEU A 351 -0.34 -5.97 -19.89
C LEU A 351 -0.97 -5.94 -18.51
N SER A 352 -0.50 -5.05 -17.65
CA SER A 352 -0.99 -4.86 -16.28
C SER A 352 -1.94 -3.66 -16.23
N GLY A 353 -3.18 -3.87 -15.72
CA GLY A 353 -4.19 -2.82 -15.62
C GLY A 353 -5.17 -2.76 -16.80
N SER A 354 -6.21 -1.93 -16.69
CA SER A 354 -7.30 -1.92 -17.68
C SER A 354 -6.86 -1.30 -18.99
N ALA A 355 -6.75 -2.12 -20.03
CA ALA A 355 -6.58 -1.67 -21.42
C ALA A 355 -7.79 -0.86 -21.95
N ALA A 356 -8.88 -0.80 -21.19
CA ALA A 356 -10.16 -0.19 -21.58
C ALA A 356 -10.25 1.32 -21.29
N GLU A 357 -9.37 1.90 -20.46
CA GLU A 357 -9.56 3.25 -19.96
C GLU A 357 -9.07 4.37 -20.89
N THR A 358 -8.31 4.08 -21.96
CA THR A 358 -7.73 5.12 -22.82
C THR A 358 -8.26 5.15 -24.26
N GLY A 359 -9.26 4.38 -24.59
CA GLY A 359 -9.88 4.36 -25.94
C GLY A 359 -8.98 3.83 -27.06
N THR A 360 -7.67 3.68 -26.83
CA THR A 360 -6.71 3.11 -27.79
C THR A 360 -5.95 2.00 -27.10
N SER A 361 -6.13 0.76 -27.56
CA SER A 361 -5.40 -0.40 -27.03
C SER A 361 -3.88 -0.17 -27.14
N PRO A 362 -3.08 -0.52 -26.12
CA PRO A 362 -1.63 -0.47 -26.20
C PRO A 362 -1.07 -1.19 -27.45
N LEU A 363 -1.74 -2.25 -27.90
CA LEU A 363 -1.38 -3.03 -29.06
C LEU A 363 -1.64 -2.27 -30.38
N GLU A 364 -2.69 -1.46 -30.45
CA GLU A 364 -2.93 -0.57 -31.59
C GLU A 364 -1.86 0.53 -31.67
N ARG A 365 -1.34 1.00 -30.56
CA ARG A 365 -0.21 1.95 -30.55
C ARG A 365 1.05 1.31 -31.11
N ILE A 366 1.36 0.06 -30.71
CA ILE A 366 2.48 -0.70 -31.28
C ILE A 366 2.30 -0.86 -32.79
N LYS A 367 1.11 -1.28 -33.22
CA LYS A 367 0.79 -1.47 -34.64
C LYS A 367 0.91 -0.16 -35.42
N ALA A 368 0.40 0.93 -34.92
CA ALA A 368 0.51 2.25 -35.51
C ALA A 368 1.98 2.71 -35.58
N ALA A 369 2.77 2.49 -34.54
CA ALA A 369 4.19 2.81 -34.52
C ALA A 369 4.97 1.95 -35.52
N PHE A 370 4.65 0.67 -35.62
CA PHE A 370 5.26 -0.26 -36.57
C PHE A 370 5.08 0.21 -38.03
N TYR A 371 3.87 0.56 -38.44
CA TYR A 371 3.58 0.98 -39.80
C TYR A 371 3.97 2.43 -40.13
N ARG A 372 4.46 3.21 -39.16
CA ARG A 372 5.07 4.54 -39.46
C ARG A 372 6.38 4.44 -40.24
N VAL A 373 7.04 3.31 -40.18
CA VAL A 373 8.27 3.04 -40.93
C VAL A 373 7.89 2.42 -42.27
N PRO A 374 8.16 3.08 -43.44
CA PRO A 374 7.70 2.59 -44.74
C PRO A 374 8.20 1.19 -45.12
N ALA A 375 9.42 0.81 -44.70
CA ALA A 375 10.00 -0.51 -44.90
C ALA A 375 9.17 -1.64 -44.27
N HIS A 376 8.42 -1.33 -43.19
CA HIS A 376 7.59 -2.29 -42.47
C HIS A 376 6.29 -2.65 -43.23
N GLY A 377 5.89 -1.88 -44.22
CA GLY A 377 4.70 -2.17 -45.03
C GLY A 377 4.75 -3.49 -45.83
N ARG A 378 5.94 -4.14 -45.91
CA ARG A 378 6.11 -5.48 -46.47
C ARG A 378 5.74 -6.63 -45.52
N TYR A 379 5.48 -6.32 -44.26
CA TYR A 379 5.18 -7.28 -43.20
C TYR A 379 3.76 -7.07 -42.69
N LEU A 380 3.12 -8.15 -42.29
CA LEU A 380 1.81 -8.10 -41.63
C LEU A 380 2.01 -8.24 -40.14
N LEU A 381 1.65 -7.20 -39.36
CA LEU A 381 1.61 -7.25 -37.91
C LEU A 381 0.19 -7.59 -37.48
N SER A 382 0.06 -8.69 -36.75
CA SER A 382 -1.20 -9.12 -36.13
C SER A 382 -1.02 -9.38 -34.66
N TYR A 383 -2.11 -9.31 -33.88
CA TYR A 383 -2.09 -9.66 -32.46
C TYR A 383 -3.37 -10.37 -32.02
N ASN A 384 -3.25 -11.18 -30.99
CA ASN A 384 -4.37 -11.80 -30.27
C ASN A 384 -4.23 -11.51 -28.79
N VAL A 385 -5.36 -11.22 -28.12
CA VAL A 385 -5.42 -10.94 -26.69
C VAL A 385 -6.18 -12.04 -25.99
N TYR A 386 -5.61 -12.54 -24.91
CA TYR A 386 -6.21 -13.51 -24.04
C TYR A 386 -6.42 -12.89 -22.64
N VAL A 387 -7.64 -13.00 -22.13
CA VAL A 387 -8.00 -12.59 -20.78
C VAL A 387 -8.04 -13.83 -19.89
N PRO A 388 -7.04 -14.03 -19.01
CA PRO A 388 -7.04 -15.22 -18.16
C PRO A 388 -8.21 -15.19 -17.17
N GLU A 389 -9.06 -16.23 -17.16
CA GLU A 389 -10.11 -16.39 -16.18
C GLU A 389 -9.54 -16.50 -14.75
N ILE A 390 -10.11 -15.77 -13.81
CA ILE A 390 -9.83 -15.92 -12.39
C ILE A 390 -10.56 -17.18 -11.92
N LYS A 391 -9.87 -18.31 -11.84
CA LYS A 391 -10.43 -19.48 -11.14
C LYS A 391 -10.46 -19.13 -9.65
N ALA A 392 -11.67 -18.88 -9.11
CA ALA A 392 -11.86 -18.78 -7.68
C ALA A 392 -11.28 -20.04 -7.02
N ASP A 393 -10.37 -19.85 -6.07
CA ASP A 393 -9.73 -20.95 -5.35
C ASP A 393 -10.78 -21.77 -4.57
N SER A 394 -11.22 -22.88 -5.14
CA SER A 394 -12.18 -23.81 -4.55
C SER A 394 -11.61 -24.59 -3.35
N GLY A 395 -10.38 -24.30 -2.94
CA GLY A 395 -9.66 -25.03 -1.88
C GLY A 395 -10.15 -24.75 -0.44
N ARG A 396 -10.80 -23.62 -0.17
CA ARG A 396 -11.23 -23.26 1.20
C ARG A 396 -12.59 -23.85 1.63
N ALA A 397 -13.41 -24.31 0.70
CA ALA A 397 -14.75 -24.86 1.01
C ALA A 397 -14.75 -26.31 1.51
N ARG A 398 -13.68 -27.09 1.27
CA ARG A 398 -13.62 -28.53 1.65
C ARG A 398 -13.16 -28.79 3.09
N ARG A 399 -12.57 -27.84 3.80
CA ARG A 399 -12.09 -28.06 5.19
C ARG A 399 -13.12 -27.80 6.29
N ARG A 400 -14.28 -27.19 5.99
CA ARG A 400 -15.34 -26.89 7.00
C ARG A 400 -16.44 -27.95 7.14
N LYS A 401 -16.45 -29.02 6.33
CA LYS A 401 -17.48 -30.10 6.40
C LYS A 401 -17.07 -31.39 7.10
N LYS A 402 -15.90 -31.46 7.76
CA LYS A 402 -15.44 -32.69 8.43
C LYS A 402 -15.38 -32.66 9.96
N THR A 403 -15.92 -31.63 10.62
CA THR A 403 -15.89 -31.54 12.10
C THR A 403 -17.28 -31.43 12.73
N THR A 404 -18.31 -31.98 12.11
CA THR A 404 -19.59 -32.09 12.78
C THR A 404 -20.19 -33.49 12.50
N LYS A 405 -19.51 -34.53 13.04
CA LYS A 405 -20.08 -35.83 13.35
C LYS A 405 -19.08 -36.62 14.18
N LYS A 406 -19.11 -36.39 15.47
CA LYS A 406 -19.00 -37.40 16.55
C LYS A 406 -19.38 -36.72 17.86
#